data_fdbaf13332e28c08456c60108f5d4650
#
_entry.id   fdbaf13332e28c08456c60108f5d4650
#
_cell.length_a   1.000
_cell.length_b   1.000
_cell.length_c   1.000
_cell.angle_alpha   90.00
_cell.angle_beta   90.00
_cell.angle_gamma   90.00
#
_symmetry.space_group_name_H-M   'P 1'
#
loop_
_entity.id
_entity.type
_entity.pdbx_description
1 polymer ?
#
loop_
_entity_poly.entity_id
_entity_poly.type
_entity_poly.pdbx_seq_one_letter_code
_entity_poly.pdbx_strand_id
1 'polypeptide(L)'
;MLTKLAIIIPAYKAAYLDRTLDSLSQQTDKEFSIYIGDDNSPYDLGNIISKYSGQLDITYKRFTNNLGSQNLVQQWNRCLDMIRGEEFLPVGGIKKIIY
;
A
#
# COMPACT_ATOMS: atom_id res chain seq x y z
N MET A 1 3.12 22.50 -10.23
CA MET A 1 3.23 21.55 -9.18
C MET A 1 2.78 20.17 -9.61
N LEU A 2 3.47 19.22 -9.18
CA LEU A 2 3.20 17.86 -9.58
C LEU A 2 2.34 17.13 -8.59
N THR A 3 1.47 16.31 -9.12
CA THR A 3 0.67 15.44 -8.30
C THR A 3 1.29 14.08 -8.31
N LYS A 4 1.64 13.58 -7.16
CA LYS A 4 2.06 12.21 -7.04
C LYS A 4 0.85 11.31 -6.93
N LEU A 5 0.98 10.12 -7.48
CA LEU A 5 -0.03 9.10 -7.32
C LEU A 5 0.20 8.37 -6.00
N ALA A 6 -0.85 8.19 -5.24
CA ALA A 6 -0.80 7.38 -4.02
C ALA A 6 -1.41 6.02 -4.33
N ILE A 7 -0.67 4.98 -4.07
CA ILE A 7 -1.13 3.62 -4.28
C ILE A 7 -1.39 2.99 -2.91
N ILE A 8 -2.63 2.61 -2.67
CA ILE A 8 -3.06 2.05 -1.40
C ILE A 8 -3.16 0.53 -1.53
N ILE A 9 -2.45 -0.17 -0.68
CA ILE A 9 -2.47 -1.63 -0.68
C ILE A 9 -2.89 -2.14 0.69
N PRO A 10 -4.16 -2.49 0.88
CA PRO A 10 -4.56 -3.24 2.05
C PRO A 10 -4.03 -4.66 1.88
N ALA A 11 -3.09 -5.06 2.68
CA ALA A 11 -2.33 -6.28 2.45
C ALA A 11 -2.65 -7.36 3.46
N TYR A 12 -2.74 -8.58 2.97
CA TYR A 12 -2.94 -9.75 3.82
C TYR A 12 -2.15 -10.94 3.30
N LYS A 13 -2.27 -11.25 2.02
CA LYS A 13 -1.63 -12.44 1.45
C LYS A 13 -0.24 -12.10 0.91
N ALA A 14 0.76 -12.83 1.38
CA ALA A 14 2.15 -12.55 1.05
C ALA A 14 2.44 -12.66 -0.44
N ALA A 15 1.88 -13.68 -1.10
CA ALA A 15 2.17 -13.90 -2.51
C ALA A 15 1.65 -12.76 -3.38
N TYR A 16 0.47 -12.23 -3.04
CA TYR A 16 -0.08 -11.11 -3.79
C TYR A 16 0.73 -9.84 -3.59
N LEU A 17 1.15 -9.61 -2.36
CA LEU A 17 1.95 -8.42 -2.06
C LEU A 17 3.27 -8.46 -2.80
N ASP A 18 3.95 -9.60 -2.76
CA ASP A 18 5.24 -9.74 -3.42
C ASP A 18 5.10 -9.50 -4.91
N ARG A 19 4.09 -10.09 -5.54
CA ARG A 19 3.86 -9.94 -6.97
C ARG A 19 3.53 -8.50 -7.34
N THR A 20 2.71 -7.85 -6.51
CA THR A 20 2.32 -6.46 -6.75
C THR A 20 3.53 -5.54 -6.67
N LEU A 21 4.34 -5.71 -5.63
CA LEU A 21 5.52 -4.86 -5.47
C LEU A 21 6.54 -5.10 -6.57
N ASP A 22 6.68 -6.34 -7.00
CA ASP A 22 7.56 -6.64 -8.12
C ASP A 22 7.11 -5.91 -9.39
N SER A 23 5.83 -5.95 -9.68
CA SER A 23 5.26 -5.23 -10.81
C SER A 23 5.54 -3.73 -10.74
N LEU A 24 5.32 -3.16 -9.55
CA LEU A 24 5.54 -1.73 -9.38
C LEU A 24 7.00 -1.36 -9.49
N SER A 25 7.89 -2.23 -9.05
CA SER A 25 9.33 -1.96 -9.14
C SER A 25 9.83 -1.93 -10.58
N GLN A 26 9.10 -2.55 -11.49
CA GLN A 26 9.49 -2.59 -12.90
C GLN A 26 8.93 -1.44 -13.72
N GLN A 27 8.15 -0.57 -13.12
CA GLN A 27 7.67 0.62 -13.81
C GLN A 27 8.83 1.56 -14.11
N THR A 28 8.83 2.14 -15.30
CA THR A 28 9.86 3.12 -15.63
C THR A 28 9.64 4.45 -14.95
N ASP A 29 8.36 4.82 -14.77
CA ASP A 29 8.00 6.04 -14.07
C ASP A 29 7.54 5.66 -12.66
N LYS A 30 8.27 6.16 -11.67
CA LYS A 30 7.96 5.84 -10.27
C LYS A 30 7.49 7.06 -9.49
N GLU A 31 6.72 7.91 -10.16
CA GLU A 31 6.14 9.07 -9.50
C GLU A 31 4.92 8.68 -8.68
N PHE A 32 5.12 7.78 -7.76
CA PHE A 32 4.06 7.32 -6.87
C PHE A 32 4.64 6.97 -5.50
N SER A 33 3.77 7.08 -4.49
CA SER A 33 4.09 6.62 -3.15
C SER A 33 3.15 5.48 -2.80
N ILE A 34 3.66 4.46 -2.16
CA ILE A 34 2.91 3.25 -1.84
C ILE A 34 2.63 3.24 -0.34
N TYR A 35 1.36 3.02 0.01
CA TYR A 35 0.94 2.93 1.40
C TYR A 35 0.37 1.53 1.63
N ILE A 36 1.05 0.74 2.46
CA ILE A 36 0.66 -0.64 2.71
C ILE A 36 0.10 -0.76 4.12
N GLY A 37 -1.17 -1.12 4.22
CA GLY A 37 -1.80 -1.41 5.49
C GLY A 37 -1.91 -2.90 5.69
N ASP A 38 -1.07 -3.46 6.58
CA ASP A 38 -1.03 -4.88 6.88
C ASP A 38 -2.20 -5.22 7.80
N ASP A 39 -3.13 -6.01 7.30
CA ASP A 39 -4.37 -6.37 7.99
C ASP A 39 -4.15 -7.49 8.99
N ASN A 40 -3.11 -7.37 9.80
CA ASN A 40 -2.71 -8.35 10.80
C ASN A 40 -2.49 -9.71 10.14
N SER A 41 -1.72 -9.71 9.07
CA SER A 41 -1.43 -10.92 8.31
C SER A 41 -0.64 -11.91 9.13
N PRO A 42 -0.89 -13.21 8.98
CA PRO A 42 -0.06 -14.21 9.63
C PRO A 42 1.32 -14.35 8.99
N TYR A 43 1.54 -13.70 7.84
CA TYR A 43 2.81 -13.76 7.13
C TYR A 43 3.68 -12.56 7.49
N ASP A 44 4.98 -12.71 7.30
CA ASP A 44 5.92 -11.62 7.54
C ASP A 44 5.97 -10.71 6.32
N LEU A 45 5.00 -9.81 6.22
CA LEU A 45 4.94 -8.89 5.09
C LEU A 45 6.07 -7.87 5.13
N GLY A 46 6.54 -7.53 6.31
CA GLY A 46 7.65 -6.60 6.45
C GLY A 46 8.91 -7.10 5.75
N ASN A 47 9.16 -8.40 5.82
CA ASN A 47 10.31 -8.98 5.15
C ASN A 47 10.19 -8.88 3.63
N ILE A 48 8.99 -9.06 3.11
CA ILE A 48 8.75 -8.89 1.67
C ILE A 48 8.99 -7.44 1.27
N ILE A 49 8.46 -6.51 2.05
CA ILE A 49 8.57 -5.09 1.75
C ILE A 49 10.03 -4.64 1.73
N SER A 50 10.84 -5.18 2.63
CA SER A 50 12.23 -4.77 2.73
C SER A 50 13.02 -5.07 1.45
N LYS A 51 12.58 -6.03 0.65
CA LYS A 51 13.25 -6.33 -0.61
C LYS A 51 13.10 -5.19 -1.62
N TYR A 52 12.09 -4.37 -1.47
CA TYR A 52 11.78 -3.31 -2.43
C TYR A 52 12.03 -1.91 -1.89
N SER A 53 12.43 -1.78 -0.65
CA SER A 53 12.53 -0.48 0.00
C SER A 53 13.57 0.43 -0.63
N GLY A 54 14.55 -0.13 -1.33
CA GLY A 54 15.55 0.67 -2.03
C GLY A 54 15.11 1.15 -3.40
N GLN A 55 14.00 0.62 -3.91
CA GLN A 55 13.52 0.93 -5.25
C GLN A 55 12.20 1.68 -5.24
N LEU A 56 11.40 1.52 -4.20
CA LEU A 56 10.05 2.07 -4.13
C LEU A 56 9.91 2.90 -2.87
N ASP A 57 9.08 3.94 -2.96
CA ASP A 57 8.72 4.77 -1.82
C ASP A 57 7.55 4.10 -1.11
N ILE A 58 7.82 3.41 0.00
CA ILE A 58 6.83 2.61 0.70
C ILE A 58 6.67 3.09 2.13
N THR A 59 5.43 3.32 2.52
CA THR A 59 5.04 3.51 3.91
C THR A 59 4.25 2.30 4.34
N TYR A 60 4.70 1.63 5.39
CA TYR A 60 4.13 0.38 5.85
C TYR A 60 3.64 0.51 7.28
N LYS A 61 2.43 0.02 7.52
CA LYS A 61 1.89 -0.03 8.88
C LYS A 61 1.19 -1.35 9.08
N ARG A 62 1.53 -2.03 10.19
CA ARG A 62 0.84 -3.25 10.58
C ARG A 62 -0.24 -2.91 11.59
N PHE A 63 -1.46 -3.32 11.32
CA PHE A 63 -2.56 -3.14 12.24
C PHE A 63 -2.63 -4.34 13.19
N THR A 64 -3.24 -4.11 14.35
CA THR A 64 -3.25 -5.12 15.41
C THR A 64 -4.40 -6.10 15.30
N ASN A 65 -5.31 -5.88 14.36
CA ASN A 65 -6.46 -6.77 14.17
C ASN A 65 -6.77 -6.91 12.70
N ASN A 66 -7.39 -8.02 12.35
CA ASN A 66 -7.83 -8.27 10.98
C ASN A 66 -9.24 -7.74 10.80
N LEU A 67 -9.41 -6.80 9.88
CA LEU A 67 -10.71 -6.24 9.55
C LEU A 67 -11.23 -6.71 8.20
N GLY A 68 -10.33 -6.97 7.27
CA GLY A 68 -10.73 -7.23 5.89
C GLY A 68 -11.56 -8.48 5.71
N SER A 69 -11.40 -9.47 6.59
CA SER A 69 -12.19 -10.69 6.49
C SER A 69 -13.66 -10.46 6.85
N GLN A 70 -13.96 -9.43 7.61
CA GLN A 70 -15.32 -9.13 8.04
C GLN A 70 -15.84 -7.83 7.48
N ASN A 71 -14.98 -6.85 7.29
CA ASN A 71 -15.39 -5.53 6.82
C ASN A 71 -14.27 -4.89 6.01
N LEU A 72 -14.27 -5.18 4.73
CA LEU A 72 -13.23 -4.67 3.83
C LEU A 72 -13.26 -3.15 3.71
N VAL A 73 -14.44 -2.56 3.84
CA VAL A 73 -14.56 -1.10 3.78
C VAL A 73 -13.82 -0.45 4.94
N GLN A 74 -13.92 -1.01 6.14
CA GLN A 74 -13.18 -0.48 7.28
C GLN A 74 -11.67 -0.64 7.10
N GLN A 75 -11.25 -1.75 6.52
CA GLN A 75 -9.83 -1.94 6.22
C GLN A 75 -9.35 -0.88 5.23
N TRP A 76 -10.12 -0.62 4.19
CA TRP A 76 -9.81 0.45 3.24
C TRP A 76 -9.69 1.80 3.92
N ASN A 77 -10.65 2.12 4.77
CA ASN A 77 -10.68 3.43 5.40
C ASN A 77 -9.47 3.66 6.28
N ARG A 78 -9.05 2.66 7.06
CA ARG A 78 -7.88 2.87 7.91
C ARG A 78 -6.59 2.91 7.09
N CYS A 79 -6.55 2.28 5.92
CA CYS A 79 -5.41 2.42 5.04
C CYS A 79 -5.35 3.82 4.44
N LEU A 80 -6.51 4.37 4.06
CA LEU A 80 -6.56 5.73 3.56
C LEU A 80 -6.09 6.74 4.59
N ASP A 81 -6.33 6.47 5.86
CA ASP A 81 -5.88 7.35 6.93
C ASP A 81 -4.37 7.44 7.04
N MET A 82 -3.64 6.54 6.40
CA MET A 82 -2.18 6.59 6.39
C MET A 82 -1.66 7.71 5.51
N ILE A 83 -2.45 8.16 4.54
CA ILE A 83 -2.01 9.19 3.60
C ILE A 83 -2.05 10.54 4.29
N ARG A 84 -0.93 11.24 4.26
CA ARG A 84 -0.84 12.53 4.89
C ARG A 84 -0.54 13.65 3.94
N GLY A 85 -0.18 13.34 2.73
CA GLY A 85 0.29 14.35 1.81
C GLY A 85 -0.83 15.01 1.06
N GLU A 86 -0.89 16.29 1.12
CA GLU A 86 -1.82 17.04 0.29
C GLU A 86 -1.45 17.01 -1.17
N GLU A 87 -0.24 16.58 -1.45
CA GLU A 87 0.20 16.49 -2.84
C GLU A 87 -0.57 15.45 -3.63
N PHE A 88 -1.33 14.60 -2.97
CA PHE A 88 -2.15 13.60 -3.66
C PHE A 88 -3.52 14.12 -4.03
N LEU A 89 -3.85 15.31 -3.60
CA LEU A 89 -5.13 15.90 -3.88
C LEU A 89 -5.06 16.76 -5.13
N PRO A 90 -6.20 17.03 -5.71
CA PRO A 90 -7.50 16.62 -5.26
C PRO A 90 -7.93 15.28 -5.77
N VAL A 91 -7.68 14.97 -7.01
CA VAL A 91 -8.41 13.87 -7.60
C VAL A 91 -7.52 13.07 -8.50
N GLY A 92 -7.79 11.78 -8.55
CA GLY A 92 -7.07 10.90 -9.42
C GLY A 92 -5.71 10.51 -8.91
N GLY A 93 -5.32 11.08 -7.77
CA GLY A 93 -4.02 10.81 -7.20
C GLY A 93 -3.96 9.57 -6.32
N ILE A 94 -5.08 8.87 -6.15
CA ILE A 94 -5.14 7.69 -5.29
C ILE A 94 -5.60 6.50 -6.10
N LYS A 95 -4.84 5.43 -6.03
CA LYS A 95 -5.19 4.20 -6.71
C LYS A 95 -5.24 3.07 -5.71
N LYS A 96 -6.30 2.28 -5.78
CA LYS A 96 -6.47 1.13 -4.93
C LYS A 96 -5.92 -0.11 -5.56
N ILE A 97 -5.25 -0.93 -4.76
CA ILE A 97 -4.84 -2.25 -5.18
C ILE A 97 -5.43 -3.24 -4.20
N ILE A 98 -6.07 -4.25 -4.72
CA ILE A 98 -6.83 -5.17 -3.91
C ILE A 98 -5.96 -6.10 -3.08
N TYR A 99 -6.43 -6.29 -1.98
CA TYR A 99 -6.15 -7.10 -0.82
C TYR A 99 -5.62 -8.52 -1.11
#